data_e58dad81a90971acae0209e8be777929
#
_entry.id   e58dad81a90971acae0209e8be777929
#
_cell.length_a   1.000
_cell.length_b   1.000
_cell.length_c   1.000
_cell.angle_alpha   90.00
_cell.angle_beta   90.00
_cell.angle_gamma   90.00
#
_symmetry.space_group_name_H-M   'P 1'
#
loop_
_entity.id
_entity.type
_entity.pdbx_description
1 polymer ?
#
loop_
_entity_poly.entity_id
_entity_poly.type
_entity_poly.pdbx_seq_one_letter_code
_entity_poly.pdbx_strand_id
1 'polypeptide(L)'
;MKKIILSMFIVLGASFTVMAQADQKTSDPDAAEIVFEKDVHDFGTIEYGGNGKYEFKFSNTGKKPLIITNARGSCGCTVPTWPKEAIGKGQSSTINVEYDTKRPGPFTKTVTISSNANTAEKVITIKGTVTQPDQSGDQMPLKKESPTAPVEKGK
;
A
#
# COMPACT_ATOMS: atom_id res chain seq x y z
N MET A 1 69.75 31.09 43.36
CA MET A 1 69.83 30.87 41.90
C MET A 1 69.41 29.44 41.60
N LYS A 2 68.12 29.19 41.47
CA LYS A 2 67.62 27.92 40.95
C LYS A 2 66.29 28.25 40.25
N LYS A 3 66.29 28.25 38.95
CA LYS A 3 65.11 28.48 38.09
C LYS A 3 64.36 27.18 38.01
N ILE A 4 63.14 27.15 38.56
CA ILE A 4 62.20 26.01 38.41
C ILE A 4 61.33 26.36 37.22
N ILE A 5 61.49 25.60 36.10
CA ILE A 5 60.69 25.67 34.93
C ILE A 5 59.51 24.74 35.12
N LEU A 6 58.31 25.32 35.35
CA LEU A 6 57.08 24.58 35.45
C LEU A 6 56.52 24.35 34.03
N SER A 7 56.68 23.12 33.57
CA SER A 7 56.13 22.70 32.26
C SER A 7 54.62 22.42 32.43
N MET A 8 53.82 23.33 31.83
CA MET A 8 52.35 23.22 31.82
C MET A 8 51.93 22.46 30.56
N PHE A 9 51.61 21.18 30.69
CA PHE A 9 51.01 20.38 29.64
C PHE A 9 49.57 20.81 29.45
N ILE A 10 49.29 21.54 28.36
CA ILE A 10 47.93 21.83 27.88
C ILE A 10 47.49 20.63 27.07
N VAL A 11 46.64 19.78 27.62
CA VAL A 11 45.96 18.71 26.92
C VAL A 11 44.80 19.35 26.17
N LEU A 12 44.96 19.58 24.86
CA LEU A 12 43.91 20.09 23.98
C LEU A 12 42.99 18.92 23.61
N GLY A 13 41.91 18.77 24.37
CA GLY A 13 40.86 17.81 24.08
C GLY A 13 40.06 18.27 22.86
N ALA A 14 40.35 17.68 21.69
CA ALA A 14 39.53 17.87 20.50
C ALA A 14 38.20 17.11 20.66
N SER A 15 37.17 17.80 21.11
CA SER A 15 35.79 17.28 21.08
C SER A 15 35.31 17.21 19.64
N PHE A 16 35.33 16.04 19.02
CA PHE A 16 34.65 15.79 17.76
C PHE A 16 33.13 15.77 18.00
N THR A 17 32.49 16.90 17.77
CA THR A 17 31.05 16.95 17.62
C THR A 17 30.69 16.35 16.26
N VAL A 18 30.26 15.09 16.27
CA VAL A 18 29.59 14.46 15.12
C VAL A 18 28.26 15.17 14.94
N MET A 19 28.21 16.14 14.02
CA MET A 19 26.93 16.68 13.53
C MET A 19 26.27 15.60 12.70
N ALA A 20 25.24 14.96 13.26
CA ALA A 20 24.28 14.17 12.49
C ALA A 20 23.58 15.16 11.53
N GLN A 21 23.96 15.13 10.26
CA GLN A 21 23.22 15.78 9.18
C GLN A 21 21.94 15.00 9.01
N ALA A 22 20.87 15.45 9.68
CA ALA A 22 19.53 15.07 9.30
C ALA A 22 19.31 15.62 7.88
N ASP A 23 19.08 14.71 6.90
CA ASP A 23 18.64 15.08 5.56
C ASP A 23 17.33 15.86 5.69
N GLN A 24 17.43 17.17 5.83
CA GLN A 24 16.32 18.08 5.65
C GLN A 24 16.01 18.09 4.16
N LYS A 25 15.13 17.19 3.73
CA LYS A 25 14.47 17.32 2.43
C LYS A 25 13.77 18.68 2.41
N THR A 26 14.46 19.68 1.87
CA THR A 26 13.89 21.01 1.66
C THR A 26 12.70 20.88 0.73
N SER A 27 11.49 21.14 1.24
CA SER A 27 10.30 21.20 0.40
C SER A 27 10.44 22.35 -0.58
N ASP A 28 10.43 22.05 -1.89
CA ASP A 28 10.40 23.07 -2.94
C ASP A 28 8.97 23.64 -3.03
N PRO A 29 8.74 24.92 -2.70
CA PRO A 29 7.39 25.51 -2.72
C PRO A 29 6.79 25.56 -4.13
N ASP A 30 7.59 25.36 -5.15
CA ASP A 30 7.16 25.32 -6.55
C ASP A 30 7.03 23.92 -7.10
N ALA A 31 7.39 22.89 -6.35
CA ALA A 31 7.30 21.49 -6.80
C ALA A 31 5.88 21.08 -7.22
N ALA A 32 5.80 19.97 -7.93
CA ALA A 32 4.54 19.27 -8.14
C ALA A 32 3.99 18.74 -6.81
N GLU A 33 2.67 18.65 -6.67
CA GLU A 33 2.00 18.11 -5.50
C GLU A 33 0.83 17.23 -5.96
N ILE A 34 0.81 15.98 -5.49
CA ILE A 34 -0.25 15.02 -5.80
C ILE A 34 -1.26 14.96 -4.66
N VAL A 35 -2.52 15.26 -4.98
CA VAL A 35 -3.63 15.21 -4.02
C VAL A 35 -4.70 14.29 -4.57
N PHE A 36 -5.03 13.24 -3.81
CA PHE A 36 -6.11 12.32 -4.12
C PHE A 36 -7.43 12.82 -3.55
N GLU A 37 -8.54 12.60 -4.28
CA GLU A 37 -9.89 12.84 -3.76
C GLU A 37 -10.21 11.88 -2.60
N LYS A 38 -9.70 10.64 -2.70
CA LYS A 38 -9.81 9.59 -1.68
C LYS A 38 -8.54 8.76 -1.70
N ASP A 39 -7.96 8.51 -0.53
CA ASP A 39 -6.80 7.64 -0.38
C ASP A 39 -7.19 6.18 -0.09
N VAL A 40 -8.46 5.94 0.26
CA VAL A 40 -8.98 4.61 0.61
C VAL A 40 -10.27 4.34 -0.17
N HIS A 41 -10.34 3.17 -0.79
CA HIS A 41 -11.58 2.64 -1.35
C HIS A 41 -11.97 1.34 -0.67
N ASP A 42 -13.23 1.28 -0.23
CA ASP A 42 -13.85 0.08 0.33
C ASP A 42 -14.82 -0.50 -0.70
N PHE A 43 -14.50 -1.68 -1.19
CA PHE A 43 -15.36 -2.42 -2.11
C PHE A 43 -16.60 -3.04 -1.42
N GLY A 44 -16.61 -3.07 -0.07
CA GLY A 44 -17.58 -3.86 0.66
C GLY A 44 -17.43 -5.36 0.38
N THR A 45 -18.54 -6.02 0.04
CA THR A 45 -18.53 -7.42 -0.35
C THR A 45 -18.59 -7.56 -1.87
N ILE A 46 -17.63 -8.28 -2.45
CA ILE A 46 -17.54 -8.60 -3.88
C ILE A 46 -17.77 -10.10 -4.05
N GLU A 47 -18.52 -10.49 -5.08
CA GLU A 47 -18.64 -11.89 -5.47
C GLU A 47 -17.32 -12.44 -6.01
N TYR A 48 -17.09 -13.73 -5.84
CA TYR A 48 -15.93 -14.43 -6.42
C TYR A 48 -15.86 -14.20 -7.94
N GLY A 49 -14.74 -13.67 -8.43
CA GLY A 49 -14.58 -13.29 -9.83
C GLY A 49 -15.29 -12.02 -10.25
N GLY A 50 -15.95 -11.29 -9.31
CA GLY A 50 -16.62 -10.02 -9.57
C GLY A 50 -15.68 -8.86 -9.86
N ASN A 51 -16.24 -7.66 -10.03
CA ASN A 51 -15.46 -6.47 -10.40
C ASN A 51 -14.59 -5.97 -9.23
N GLY A 52 -13.27 -6.10 -9.37
CA GLY A 52 -12.27 -5.59 -8.43
C GLY A 52 -11.53 -4.34 -8.91
N LYS A 53 -12.11 -3.57 -9.85
CA LYS A 53 -11.49 -2.36 -10.42
C LYS A 53 -11.99 -1.10 -9.75
N TYR A 54 -11.07 -0.19 -9.46
CA TYR A 54 -11.39 1.13 -8.95
C TYR A 54 -10.44 2.19 -9.51
N GLU A 55 -10.99 3.39 -9.77
CA GLU A 55 -10.25 4.55 -10.27
C GLU A 55 -10.04 5.57 -9.15
N PHE A 56 -8.80 5.74 -8.74
CA PHE A 56 -8.41 6.79 -7.81
C PHE A 56 -8.13 8.08 -8.57
N LYS A 57 -9.02 9.06 -8.40
CA LYS A 57 -8.84 10.38 -8.97
C LYS A 57 -7.88 11.20 -8.15
N PHE A 58 -6.98 11.90 -8.81
CA PHE A 58 -6.04 12.83 -8.20
C PHE A 58 -5.86 14.09 -9.05
N SER A 59 -5.30 15.12 -8.44
CA SER A 59 -4.96 16.38 -9.10
C SER A 59 -3.54 16.80 -8.75
N ASN A 60 -2.90 17.54 -9.66
CA ASN A 60 -1.65 18.24 -9.39
C ASN A 60 -1.97 19.65 -8.87
N THR A 61 -1.89 19.84 -7.57
CA THR A 61 -2.08 21.15 -6.93
C THR A 61 -0.81 21.98 -6.86
N GLY A 62 0.34 21.38 -7.23
CA GLY A 62 1.62 22.06 -7.30
C GLY A 62 1.77 22.96 -8.52
N LYS A 63 2.93 23.61 -8.64
CA LYS A 63 3.21 24.56 -9.72
C LYS A 63 3.95 23.92 -10.90
N LYS A 64 4.79 22.92 -10.64
CA LYS A 64 5.51 22.16 -11.70
C LYS A 64 4.67 21.00 -12.21
N PRO A 65 4.92 20.52 -13.44
CA PRO A 65 4.28 19.31 -13.94
C PRO A 65 4.57 18.10 -13.04
N LEU A 66 3.52 17.33 -12.74
CA LEU A 66 3.60 16.10 -11.97
C LEU A 66 3.87 14.93 -12.92
N ILE A 67 4.89 14.14 -12.60
CA ILE A 67 5.26 12.93 -13.33
C ILE A 67 5.22 11.76 -12.35
N ILE A 68 4.36 10.78 -12.61
CA ILE A 68 4.34 9.53 -11.86
C ILE A 68 5.35 8.59 -12.49
N THR A 69 6.38 8.25 -11.73
CA THR A 69 7.48 7.39 -12.19
C THR A 69 7.17 5.91 -12.00
N ASN A 70 6.43 5.58 -10.94
CA ASN A 70 6.06 4.21 -10.63
C ASN A 70 4.76 4.13 -9.83
N ALA A 71 4.06 3.00 -9.93
CA ALA A 71 3.01 2.61 -9.01
C ALA A 71 3.10 1.09 -8.78
N ARG A 72 3.15 0.68 -7.51
CA ARG A 72 3.37 -0.72 -7.13
C ARG A 72 2.37 -1.17 -6.08
N GLY A 73 1.66 -2.26 -6.38
CA GLY A 73 0.82 -2.96 -5.40
C GLY A 73 1.64 -3.70 -4.34
N SER A 74 1.09 -3.83 -3.14
CA SER A 74 1.68 -4.58 -2.02
C SER A 74 1.79 -6.09 -2.28
N CYS A 75 1.12 -6.60 -3.32
CA CYS A 75 1.20 -7.99 -3.78
C CYS A 75 0.97 -8.04 -5.29
N GLY A 76 1.30 -9.17 -5.94
CA GLY A 76 0.95 -9.43 -7.33
C GLY A 76 -0.56 -9.55 -7.61
N CYS A 77 -1.38 -9.58 -6.56
CA CYS A 77 -2.83 -9.59 -6.62
C CYS A 77 -3.47 -8.20 -6.79
N THR A 78 -2.67 -7.15 -6.82
CA THR A 78 -3.10 -5.75 -6.93
C THR A 78 -2.25 -5.08 -8.00
N VAL A 79 -2.85 -4.79 -9.14
CA VAL A 79 -2.16 -4.27 -10.33
C VAL A 79 -2.61 -2.83 -10.58
N PRO A 80 -1.73 -1.84 -10.34
CA PRO A 80 -2.02 -0.45 -10.69
C PRO A 80 -1.63 -0.15 -12.13
N THR A 81 -2.39 0.74 -12.77
CA THR A 81 -2.03 1.43 -14.02
C THR A 81 -2.17 2.93 -13.84
N TRP A 82 -1.28 3.72 -14.43
CA TRP A 82 -1.19 5.15 -14.23
C TRP A 82 -0.79 5.88 -15.50
N PRO A 83 -1.11 7.20 -15.62
CA PRO A 83 -0.71 8.01 -16.77
C PRO A 83 0.81 8.12 -16.86
N LYS A 84 1.35 7.99 -18.06
CA LYS A 84 2.79 8.15 -18.34
C LYS A 84 3.16 9.57 -18.73
N GLU A 85 2.16 10.38 -19.05
CA GLU A 85 2.31 11.78 -19.44
C GLU A 85 2.40 12.68 -18.19
N ALA A 86 3.03 13.83 -18.35
CA ALA A 86 3.11 14.81 -17.29
C ALA A 86 1.73 15.49 -17.09
N ILE A 87 1.30 15.57 -15.82
CA ILE A 87 0.04 16.21 -15.43
C ILE A 87 0.35 17.66 -15.06
N GLY A 88 -0.15 18.60 -15.83
CA GLY A 88 0.07 20.04 -15.64
C GLY A 88 -0.54 20.56 -14.33
N LYS A 89 -0.15 21.79 -13.95
CA LYS A 89 -0.71 22.48 -12.79
C LYS A 89 -2.24 22.54 -12.88
N GLY A 90 -2.93 22.14 -11.82
CA GLY A 90 -4.40 22.17 -11.71
C GLY A 90 -5.10 21.09 -12.54
N GLN A 91 -4.37 20.27 -13.28
CA GLN A 91 -4.96 19.16 -14.03
C GLN A 91 -5.19 17.95 -13.13
N SER A 92 -6.20 17.16 -13.47
CA SER A 92 -6.57 15.92 -12.80
C SER A 92 -6.33 14.72 -13.71
N SER A 93 -6.10 13.56 -13.10
CA SER A 93 -5.97 12.29 -13.78
C SER A 93 -6.40 11.15 -12.84
N THR A 94 -6.24 9.90 -13.29
CA THR A 94 -6.64 8.71 -12.52
C THR A 94 -5.53 7.68 -12.45
N ILE A 95 -5.49 6.96 -11.33
CA ILE A 95 -4.76 5.70 -11.19
C ILE A 95 -5.80 4.60 -11.09
N ASN A 96 -5.77 3.67 -12.05
CA ASN A 96 -6.65 2.50 -12.03
C ASN A 96 -5.98 1.41 -11.21
N VAL A 97 -6.72 0.81 -10.28
CA VAL A 97 -6.25 -0.31 -9.47
C VAL A 97 -7.17 -1.50 -9.69
N GLU A 98 -6.60 -2.64 -10.05
CA GLU A 98 -7.33 -3.89 -10.22
C GLU A 98 -6.88 -4.89 -9.17
N TYR A 99 -7.85 -5.46 -8.44
CA TYR A 99 -7.65 -6.52 -7.45
C TYR A 99 -8.12 -7.86 -8.00
N ASP A 100 -7.34 -8.91 -7.78
CA ASP A 100 -7.69 -10.29 -8.15
C ASP A 100 -8.78 -10.84 -7.23
N THR A 101 -10.03 -10.74 -7.68
CA THR A 101 -11.23 -11.18 -6.95
C THR A 101 -11.45 -12.70 -6.97
N LYS A 102 -10.53 -13.48 -7.55
CA LYS A 102 -10.50 -14.94 -7.41
C LYS A 102 -9.82 -15.41 -6.12
N ARG A 103 -9.66 -14.51 -5.15
CA ARG A 103 -9.09 -14.76 -3.84
C ARG A 103 -10.15 -14.52 -2.77
N PRO A 104 -10.86 -15.58 -2.32
CA PRO A 104 -11.90 -15.45 -1.31
C PRO A 104 -11.36 -14.95 0.02
N GLY A 105 -12.20 -14.23 0.77
CA GLY A 105 -11.90 -13.73 2.09
C GLY A 105 -11.66 -12.23 2.15
N PRO A 106 -11.41 -11.68 3.35
CA PRO A 106 -11.15 -10.27 3.55
C PRO A 106 -9.79 -9.87 3.00
N PHE A 107 -9.72 -8.66 2.44
CA PHE A 107 -8.46 -8.10 1.95
C PHE A 107 -8.32 -6.63 2.32
N THR A 108 -7.06 -6.24 2.55
CA THR A 108 -6.60 -4.85 2.58
C THR A 108 -5.27 -4.81 1.85
N LYS A 109 -5.20 -4.03 0.79
CA LYS A 109 -4.02 -3.90 -0.06
C LYS A 109 -3.68 -2.44 -0.29
N THR A 110 -2.40 -2.17 -0.40
CA THR A 110 -1.90 -0.83 -0.67
C THR A 110 -1.23 -0.75 -2.03
N VAL A 111 -1.25 0.45 -2.60
CA VAL A 111 -0.47 0.81 -3.78
C VAL A 111 0.40 2.00 -3.41
N THR A 112 1.70 1.85 -3.56
CA THR A 112 2.68 2.92 -3.41
C THR A 112 2.93 3.57 -4.76
N ILE A 113 2.76 4.88 -4.82
CA ILE A 113 2.90 5.72 -6.01
C ILE A 113 4.13 6.58 -5.81
N SER A 114 5.12 6.44 -6.70
CA SER A 114 6.33 7.25 -6.71
C SER A 114 6.24 8.34 -7.78
N SER A 115 6.61 9.56 -7.45
CA SER A 115 6.51 10.72 -8.34
C SER A 115 7.61 11.76 -8.06
N ASN A 116 7.66 12.80 -8.89
CA ASN A 116 8.50 13.98 -8.69
C ASN A 116 7.86 15.04 -7.77
N ALA A 117 6.77 14.72 -7.09
CA ALA A 117 6.12 15.62 -6.13
C ALA A 117 6.99 15.85 -4.89
N ASN A 118 6.69 16.90 -4.11
CA ASN A 118 7.32 17.14 -2.80
C ASN A 118 7.24 15.89 -1.91
N THR A 119 6.06 15.29 -1.84
CA THR A 119 5.88 13.96 -1.26
C THR A 119 6.16 12.93 -2.33
N ALA A 120 7.41 12.47 -2.43
CA ALA A 120 7.88 11.59 -3.48
C ALA A 120 7.11 10.25 -3.55
N GLU A 121 6.54 9.81 -2.43
CA GLU A 121 5.75 8.59 -2.34
C GLU A 121 4.40 8.88 -1.68
N LYS A 122 3.33 8.43 -2.32
CA LYS A 122 1.96 8.42 -1.80
C LYS A 122 1.44 6.99 -1.76
N VAL A 123 0.64 6.69 -0.74
CA VAL A 123 0.04 5.37 -0.57
C VAL A 123 -1.47 5.50 -0.64
N ILE A 124 -2.09 4.70 -1.50
CA ILE A 124 -3.54 4.52 -1.54
C ILE A 124 -3.89 3.09 -1.13
N THR A 125 -5.10 2.89 -0.62
CA THR A 125 -5.52 1.61 -0.04
C THR A 125 -6.83 1.15 -0.65
N ILE A 126 -6.92 -0.13 -0.97
CA ILE A 126 -8.16 -0.82 -1.28
C ILE A 126 -8.44 -1.87 -0.21
N LYS A 127 -9.69 -2.05 0.14
CA LYS A 127 -10.14 -3.08 1.10
C LYS A 127 -11.52 -3.62 0.72
N GLY A 128 -11.85 -4.77 1.27
CA GLY A 128 -13.16 -5.42 1.05
C GLY A 128 -13.12 -6.88 1.47
N THR A 129 -14.16 -7.61 1.07
CA THR A 129 -14.27 -9.06 1.29
C THR A 129 -14.77 -9.71 0.01
N VAL A 130 -14.06 -10.72 -0.47
CA VAL A 130 -14.52 -11.54 -1.60
C VAL A 130 -15.26 -12.75 -1.05
N THR A 131 -16.48 -13.03 -1.56
CA THR A 131 -17.25 -14.22 -1.16
C THR A 131 -16.55 -15.50 -1.58
N GLN A 132 -16.90 -16.62 -0.93
CA GLN A 132 -16.50 -17.93 -1.41
C GLN A 132 -17.21 -18.23 -2.74
N PRO A 133 -16.55 -18.96 -3.66
CA PRO A 133 -17.26 -19.50 -4.83
C PRO A 133 -18.43 -20.35 -4.35
N ASP A 134 -19.58 -20.21 -5.00
CA ASP A 134 -20.76 -21.00 -4.67
C ASP A 134 -20.46 -22.48 -4.90
N GLN A 135 -20.39 -23.25 -3.82
CA GLN A 135 -20.16 -24.69 -3.87
C GLN A 135 -21.45 -25.46 -4.09
N SER A 136 -22.51 -24.79 -4.58
CA SER A 136 -23.83 -25.39 -4.80
C SER A 136 -23.88 -26.48 -5.89
N GLY A 137 -22.71 -26.86 -6.46
CA GLY A 137 -22.64 -27.81 -7.59
C GLY A 137 -22.30 -29.26 -7.23
N ASP A 138 -21.92 -29.58 -5.99
CA ASP A 138 -21.49 -30.95 -5.67
C ASP A 138 -21.87 -31.39 -4.24
N GLN A 139 -23.13 -31.20 -3.85
CA GLN A 139 -23.67 -31.99 -2.78
C GLN A 139 -24.15 -33.34 -3.37
N MET A 140 -23.23 -34.32 -3.43
CA MET A 140 -23.63 -35.70 -3.53
C MET A 140 -24.72 -35.99 -2.47
N PRO A 141 -25.88 -36.55 -2.84
CA PRO A 141 -26.91 -36.86 -1.86
C PRO A 141 -26.32 -37.80 -0.80
N LEU A 142 -26.28 -37.37 0.43
CA LEU A 142 -25.99 -38.26 1.55
C LEU A 142 -26.97 -39.43 1.48
N LYS A 143 -26.44 -40.60 1.13
CA LYS A 143 -27.16 -41.87 1.16
C LYS A 143 -27.70 -42.02 2.58
N LYS A 144 -29.04 -41.87 2.73
CA LYS A 144 -29.73 -42.22 3.97
C LYS A 144 -29.42 -43.65 4.30
N GLU A 145 -28.64 -43.91 5.33
CA GLU A 145 -28.55 -45.24 5.92
C GLU A 145 -29.93 -45.65 6.39
N SER A 146 -30.40 -46.74 5.84
CA SER A 146 -31.63 -47.42 6.24
C SER A 146 -31.48 -47.90 7.69
N PRO A 147 -32.50 -47.75 8.56
CA PRO A 147 -32.41 -48.29 9.90
C PRO A 147 -32.35 -49.80 9.88
N THR A 148 -31.33 -50.30 10.56
CA THR A 148 -31.09 -51.75 10.81
C THR A 148 -32.32 -52.40 11.42
N ALA A 149 -32.82 -53.44 10.80
CA ALA A 149 -33.94 -54.24 11.29
C ALA A 149 -33.62 -54.87 12.68
N PRO A 150 -34.62 -55.08 13.55
CA PRO A 150 -34.37 -55.68 14.87
C PRO A 150 -33.99 -57.15 14.72
N VAL A 151 -32.97 -57.54 15.46
CA VAL A 151 -32.59 -58.95 15.63
C VAL A 151 -33.63 -59.66 16.49
N GLU A 152 -34.37 -60.57 15.87
CA GLU A 152 -35.30 -61.49 16.57
C GLU A 152 -34.51 -62.52 17.38
N LYS A 153 -34.73 -62.53 18.70
CA LYS A 153 -34.20 -63.57 19.60
C LYS A 153 -35.01 -64.85 19.39
N GLY A 154 -34.49 -65.82 18.66
CA GLY A 154 -34.97 -67.18 18.66
C GLY A 154 -34.55 -67.90 19.94
N LYS A 155 -35.47 -68.64 20.46
CA LYS A 155 -35.53 -69.50 21.64
C LYS A 155 -34.48 -70.62 21.64
#